data_b42e190b8f3670bb3aba919d91b291a0
#
_entry.id   b42e190b8f3670bb3aba919d91b291a0
#
_cell.length_a   1.000
_cell.length_b   1.000
_cell.length_c   1.000
_cell.angle_alpha   90.00
_cell.angle_beta   90.00
_cell.angle_gamma   90.00
#
_symmetry.space_group_name_H-M   'P 1'
#
loop_
_entity.id
_entity.type
_entity.pdbx_description
1 polymer ?
#
loop_
_entity_poly.entity_id
_entity_poly.type
_entity_poly.pdbx_seq_one_letter_code
_entity_poly.pdbx_strand_id
1 'polypeptide(L)'
;EILVGLLIMRVGKSALDKILPPIVTGSMAVVIGLALAGAALGMASGNWLVAFVTLIATVLCSVFLQNKGLLGMLPILLGAVIGYVFSAILGVVDYSVIANAAWFRVPAITLPAFGDPRAWELVVSISLIAIATIPESTAHLYQMSLYIDTLAEKLGRKPYNIKELIGLNLVADGADDIVVGFLGGAAGTNYGENNSLMAITRNYSIPVLMTAGVMAILLGFVGKLAGLVNSIPVAVTGGLAIYLFGVIGMQGVALIQSEKVDLF
;
A
#
# COMPACT_ATOMS: atom_id res chain seq x y z
N GLU A 1 -0.82 8.86 -13.81
CA GLU A 1 -2.10 8.14 -13.65
C GLU A 1 -3.25 8.88 -14.32
N ILE A 2 -3.50 10.17 -14.06
CA ILE A 2 -4.61 10.95 -14.67
C ILE A 2 -4.60 10.84 -16.18
N LEU A 3 -3.45 11.06 -16.84
CA LEU A 3 -3.37 11.00 -18.31
C LEU A 3 -3.73 9.61 -18.86
N VAL A 4 -3.28 8.56 -18.18
CA VAL A 4 -3.60 7.18 -18.55
C VAL A 4 -5.09 6.89 -18.29
N GLY A 5 -5.62 7.33 -17.16
CA GLY A 5 -7.04 7.22 -16.84
C GLY A 5 -7.94 7.89 -17.89
N LEU A 6 -7.62 9.13 -18.28
CA LEU A 6 -8.34 9.87 -19.33
C LEU A 6 -8.23 9.18 -20.70
N LEU A 7 -7.07 8.61 -21.02
CA LEU A 7 -6.88 7.84 -22.25
C LEU A 7 -7.77 6.59 -22.25
N ILE A 8 -7.80 5.84 -21.15
CA ILE A 8 -8.63 4.64 -21.01
C ILE A 8 -10.12 4.99 -21.10
N MET A 9 -10.55 6.11 -20.51
CA MET A 9 -11.94 6.57 -20.62
C MET A 9 -12.35 6.86 -22.09
N ARG A 10 -11.40 7.25 -22.95
CA ARG A 10 -11.66 7.51 -24.38
C ARG A 10 -11.55 6.28 -25.27
N VAL A 11 -10.56 5.43 -25.03
CA VAL A 11 -10.22 4.29 -25.92
C VAL A 11 -10.89 3.00 -25.44
N GLY A 12 -11.31 2.95 -24.17
CA GLY A 12 -11.94 1.80 -23.55
C GLY A 12 -10.93 0.90 -22.83
N LYS A 13 -11.46 0.09 -21.91
CA LYS A 13 -10.68 -0.85 -21.07
C LYS A 13 -9.86 -1.86 -21.88
N SER A 14 -10.38 -2.30 -23.04
CA SER A 14 -9.70 -3.28 -23.89
C SER A 14 -8.31 -2.82 -24.39
N ALA A 15 -8.05 -1.52 -24.41
CA ALA A 15 -6.72 -0.98 -24.71
C ALA A 15 -5.75 -1.20 -23.54
N LEU A 16 -6.21 -1.04 -22.30
CA LEU A 16 -5.41 -1.31 -21.11
C LEU A 16 -5.00 -2.79 -21.06
N ASP A 17 -5.95 -3.69 -21.26
CA ASP A 17 -5.72 -5.14 -21.22
C ASP A 17 -4.70 -5.60 -22.30
N LYS A 18 -4.59 -4.85 -23.40
CA LYS A 18 -3.58 -5.09 -24.46
C LYS A 18 -2.20 -4.51 -24.12
N ILE A 19 -2.15 -3.37 -23.44
CA ILE A 19 -0.89 -2.68 -23.10
C ILE A 19 -0.27 -3.29 -21.85
N LEU A 20 -1.10 -3.72 -20.91
CA LEU A 20 -0.70 -4.31 -19.63
C LEU A 20 -1.22 -5.75 -19.48
N PRO A 21 -0.76 -6.68 -20.34
CA PRO A 21 -1.10 -8.08 -20.16
C PRO A 21 -0.52 -8.61 -18.85
N PRO A 22 -1.09 -9.67 -18.25
CA PRO A 22 -0.67 -10.22 -16.96
C PRO A 22 0.82 -10.54 -16.85
N ILE A 23 1.45 -10.92 -17.95
CA ILE A 23 2.90 -11.16 -17.97
C ILE A 23 3.69 -9.88 -17.71
N VAL A 24 3.26 -8.75 -18.25
CA VAL A 24 3.92 -7.45 -18.04
C VAL A 24 3.72 -7.00 -16.60
N THR A 25 2.47 -7.01 -16.12
CA THR A 25 2.13 -6.60 -14.75
C THR A 25 2.79 -7.49 -13.70
N GLY A 26 2.78 -8.81 -13.91
CA GLY A 26 3.45 -9.77 -13.03
C GLY A 26 4.96 -9.58 -13.02
N SER A 27 5.59 -9.41 -14.20
CA SER A 27 7.04 -9.15 -14.29
C SER A 27 7.42 -7.85 -13.59
N MET A 28 6.62 -6.80 -13.73
CA MET A 28 6.85 -5.53 -13.03
C MET A 28 6.79 -5.70 -11.52
N ALA A 29 5.79 -6.43 -10.99
CA ALA A 29 5.69 -6.70 -9.55
C ALA A 29 6.92 -7.46 -9.03
N VAL A 30 7.42 -8.47 -9.78
CA VAL A 30 8.67 -9.18 -9.42
C VAL A 30 9.85 -8.23 -9.38
N VAL A 31 10.02 -7.40 -10.41
CA VAL A 31 11.12 -6.43 -10.49
C VAL A 31 11.06 -5.42 -9.35
N ILE A 32 9.87 -4.90 -9.01
CA ILE A 32 9.69 -3.97 -7.90
C ILE A 32 10.07 -4.62 -6.58
N GLY A 33 9.55 -5.83 -6.30
CA GLY A 33 9.87 -6.55 -5.08
C GLY A 33 11.37 -6.77 -4.91
N LEU A 34 12.07 -7.15 -5.98
CA LEU A 34 13.52 -7.35 -5.96
C LEU A 34 14.31 -6.03 -5.88
N ALA A 35 13.90 -5.00 -6.61
CA ALA A 35 14.57 -3.69 -6.60
C ALA A 35 14.54 -3.04 -5.22
N LEU A 36 13.42 -3.18 -4.49
CA LEU A 36 13.26 -2.62 -3.15
C LEU A 36 13.87 -3.50 -2.04
N ALA A 37 14.26 -4.75 -2.36
CA ALA A 37 14.89 -5.64 -1.38
C ALA A 37 16.18 -5.06 -0.80
N GLY A 38 17.00 -4.38 -1.62
CA GLY A 38 18.23 -3.71 -1.16
C GLY A 38 17.95 -2.63 -0.09
N ALA A 39 16.90 -1.84 -0.27
CA ALA A 39 16.48 -0.82 0.71
C ALA A 39 16.00 -1.48 2.02
N ALA A 40 15.20 -2.56 1.93
CA ALA A 40 14.74 -3.30 3.09
C ALA A 40 15.90 -3.90 3.90
N LEU A 41 16.87 -4.50 3.22
CA LEU A 41 18.09 -5.03 3.86
C LEU A 41 18.92 -3.93 4.50
N GLY A 42 19.03 -2.76 3.84
CA GLY A 42 19.68 -1.58 4.41
C GLY A 42 19.02 -1.11 5.72
N MET A 43 17.70 -1.07 5.77
CA MET A 43 16.95 -0.76 7.01
C MET A 43 17.15 -1.83 8.08
N ALA A 44 17.17 -3.12 7.70
CA ALA A 44 17.36 -4.23 8.63
C ALA A 44 18.77 -4.28 9.22
N SER A 45 19.78 -3.80 8.49
CA SER A 45 21.21 -3.89 8.87
C SER A 45 21.55 -3.14 10.17
N GLY A 46 20.75 -2.15 10.57
CA GLY A 46 20.94 -1.43 11.83
C GLY A 46 20.80 -2.32 13.08
N ASN A 47 19.96 -3.36 13.02
CA ASN A 47 19.85 -4.39 14.06
C ASN A 47 19.18 -5.65 13.47
N TRP A 48 20.00 -6.58 12.98
CA TRP A 48 19.51 -7.81 12.35
C TRP A 48 18.63 -8.68 13.26
N LEU A 49 18.91 -8.70 14.56
CA LEU A 49 18.11 -9.49 15.50
C LEU A 49 16.67 -8.97 15.57
N VAL A 50 16.51 -7.65 15.71
CA VAL A 50 15.19 -7.00 15.72
C VAL A 50 14.47 -7.20 14.39
N ALA A 51 15.16 -6.98 13.27
CA ALA A 51 14.60 -7.15 11.93
C ALA A 51 14.12 -8.60 11.70
N PHE A 52 14.94 -9.59 12.10
CA PHE A 52 14.61 -10.99 11.93
C PHE A 52 13.44 -11.45 12.80
N VAL A 53 13.39 -11.02 14.07
CA VAL A 53 12.25 -11.31 14.94
C VAL A 53 10.97 -10.69 14.40
N THR A 54 11.04 -9.44 13.90
CA THR A 54 9.90 -8.77 13.29
C THR A 54 9.43 -9.49 12.02
N LEU A 55 10.36 -9.88 11.14
CA LEU A 55 10.06 -10.63 9.93
C LEU A 55 9.35 -11.94 10.26
N ILE A 56 9.94 -12.75 11.15
CA ILE A 56 9.36 -14.04 11.54
C ILE A 56 7.99 -13.85 12.18
N ALA A 57 7.84 -12.90 13.10
CA ALA A 57 6.56 -12.60 13.72
C ALA A 57 5.50 -12.25 12.67
N THR A 58 5.85 -11.42 11.68
CA THR A 58 4.94 -11.05 10.59
C THR A 58 4.54 -12.25 9.74
N VAL A 59 5.50 -13.09 9.36
CA VAL A 59 5.24 -14.34 8.61
C VAL A 59 4.33 -15.27 9.40
N LEU A 60 4.62 -15.50 10.69
CA LEU A 60 3.79 -16.35 11.54
C LEU A 60 2.37 -15.80 11.70
N CYS A 61 2.22 -14.49 11.91
CA CYS A 61 0.91 -13.86 11.95
C CYS A 61 0.16 -14.02 10.62
N SER A 62 0.84 -13.84 9.49
CA SER A 62 0.25 -13.99 8.16
C SER A 62 -0.23 -15.42 7.91
N VAL A 63 0.55 -16.44 8.27
CA VAL A 63 0.23 -17.84 8.01
C VAL A 63 -0.81 -18.38 8.99
N PHE A 64 -0.61 -18.17 10.30
CA PHE A 64 -1.45 -18.82 11.33
C PHE A 64 -2.74 -18.06 11.64
N LEU A 65 -2.81 -16.76 11.32
CA LEU A 65 -4.01 -15.96 11.57
C LEU A 65 -4.86 -15.74 10.32
N GLN A 66 -4.43 -16.18 9.14
CA GLN A 66 -5.09 -15.92 7.85
C GLN A 66 -6.61 -16.10 7.84
N ASN A 67 -7.15 -17.05 8.62
CA ASN A 67 -8.58 -17.34 8.68
C ASN A 67 -9.25 -16.89 10.00
N LYS A 68 -8.57 -16.04 10.79
CA LYS A 68 -9.06 -15.62 12.12
C LYS A 68 -9.65 -14.20 12.14
N GLY A 69 -10.50 -13.88 11.17
CA GLY A 69 -11.21 -12.60 11.11
C GLY A 69 -10.26 -11.40 11.02
N LEU A 70 -10.51 -10.37 11.82
CA LEU A 70 -9.72 -9.12 11.77
C LEU A 70 -8.21 -9.31 12.02
N LEU A 71 -7.81 -10.21 12.91
CA LEU A 71 -6.40 -10.45 13.21
C LEU A 71 -5.63 -11.01 12.00
N GLY A 72 -6.29 -11.83 11.19
CA GLY A 72 -5.70 -12.40 9.98
C GLY A 72 -5.45 -11.38 8.86
N MET A 73 -6.04 -10.18 8.99
CA MET A 73 -5.91 -9.12 7.99
C MET A 73 -4.83 -8.11 8.34
N LEU A 74 -4.27 -8.18 9.54
CA LEU A 74 -3.34 -7.19 10.07
C LEU A 74 -1.95 -7.79 10.38
N PRO A 75 -1.40 -8.70 9.54
CA PRO A 75 -0.13 -9.35 9.85
C PRO A 75 1.02 -8.35 9.97
N ILE A 76 1.03 -7.31 9.15
CA ILE A 76 2.05 -6.25 9.17
C ILE A 76 1.96 -5.45 10.47
N LEU A 77 0.74 -5.05 10.87
CA LEU A 77 0.54 -4.32 12.11
C LEU A 77 0.94 -5.16 13.34
N LEU A 78 0.55 -6.44 13.36
CA LEU A 78 0.91 -7.36 14.44
C LEU A 78 2.42 -7.57 14.49
N GLY A 79 3.06 -7.75 13.33
CA GLY A 79 4.52 -7.83 13.22
C GLY A 79 5.21 -6.56 13.72
N ALA A 80 4.68 -5.38 13.37
CA ALA A 80 5.18 -4.10 13.86
C ALA A 80 5.08 -3.99 15.38
N VAL A 81 3.93 -4.35 15.96
CA VAL A 81 3.72 -4.33 17.43
C VAL A 81 4.68 -5.28 18.14
N ILE A 82 4.81 -6.52 17.65
CA ILE A 82 5.72 -7.52 18.22
C ILE A 82 7.16 -7.05 18.11
N GLY A 83 7.59 -6.55 16.94
CA GLY A 83 8.91 -6.01 16.70
C GLY A 83 9.22 -4.80 17.58
N TYR A 84 8.24 -3.90 17.76
CA TYR A 84 8.35 -2.74 18.63
C TYR A 84 8.50 -3.16 20.11
N VAL A 85 7.65 -4.06 20.60
CA VAL A 85 7.73 -4.59 21.98
C VAL A 85 9.06 -5.29 22.20
N PHE A 86 9.51 -6.10 21.25
CA PHE A 86 10.81 -6.75 21.35
C PHE A 86 11.96 -5.73 21.40
N SER A 87 11.90 -4.68 20.56
CA SER A 87 12.87 -3.58 20.58
C SER A 87 12.85 -2.81 21.91
N ALA A 88 11.68 -2.64 22.51
CA ALA A 88 11.51 -2.01 23.82
C ALA A 88 12.19 -2.83 24.94
N ILE A 89 12.02 -4.16 24.92
CA ILE A 89 12.68 -5.08 25.86
C ILE A 89 14.21 -5.01 25.72
N LEU A 90 14.71 -4.86 24.51
CA LEU A 90 16.15 -4.71 24.25
C LEU A 90 16.69 -3.30 24.55
N GLY A 91 15.84 -2.34 24.94
CA GLY A 91 16.24 -0.97 25.20
C GLY A 91 16.67 -0.17 23.96
N VAL A 92 16.24 -0.59 22.76
CA VAL A 92 16.61 0.06 21.47
C VAL A 92 15.65 1.18 21.09
N VAL A 93 14.48 1.26 21.75
CA VAL A 93 13.45 2.28 21.48
C VAL A 93 13.81 3.60 22.12
N ASP A 94 13.82 4.67 21.34
CA ASP A 94 13.96 6.04 21.85
C ASP A 94 12.60 6.61 22.28
N TYR A 95 12.32 6.54 23.55
CA TYR A 95 11.08 7.09 24.12
C TYR A 95 11.07 8.63 24.19
N SER A 96 12.21 9.30 24.02
CA SER A 96 12.28 10.77 24.04
C SER A 96 11.45 11.38 22.91
N VAL A 97 11.38 10.71 21.77
CA VAL A 97 10.55 11.11 20.63
C VAL A 97 9.07 11.19 21.01
N ILE A 98 8.59 10.21 21.78
CA ILE A 98 7.19 10.19 22.27
C ILE A 98 7.02 11.24 23.38
N ALA A 99 7.96 11.31 24.32
CA ALA A 99 7.88 12.23 25.47
C ALA A 99 7.82 13.68 25.00
N ASN A 100 8.65 14.05 24.02
CA ASN A 100 8.74 15.42 23.49
C ASN A 100 7.65 15.75 22.47
N ALA A 101 6.92 14.77 21.95
CA ALA A 101 5.83 15.02 21.01
C ALA A 101 4.68 15.76 21.69
N ALA A 102 4.18 16.82 21.08
CA ALA A 102 2.99 17.52 21.55
C ALA A 102 1.75 16.63 21.45
N TRP A 103 0.76 16.84 22.31
CA TRP A 103 -0.53 16.15 22.16
C TRP A 103 -1.25 16.54 20.89
N PHE A 104 -1.27 17.83 20.56
CA PHE A 104 -1.84 18.36 19.33
C PHE A 104 -0.74 18.98 18.50
N ARG A 105 -0.70 18.62 17.21
CA ARG A 105 0.26 19.16 16.23
C ARG A 105 -0.46 19.39 14.92
N VAL A 106 -0.31 20.58 14.38
CA VAL A 106 -0.76 20.85 13.01
C VAL A 106 0.21 20.17 12.05
N PRO A 107 -0.28 19.39 11.07
CA PRO A 107 0.57 18.81 10.04
C PRO A 107 1.40 19.88 9.34
N ALA A 108 2.67 19.58 9.08
CA ALA A 108 3.55 20.48 8.36
C ALA A 108 3.20 20.40 6.87
N ILE A 109 2.48 21.40 6.37
CA ILE A 109 2.19 21.53 4.94
C ILE A 109 3.45 22.06 4.26
N THR A 110 3.99 21.28 3.31
CA THR A 110 5.21 21.64 2.57
C THR A 110 4.85 21.73 1.10
N LEU A 111 4.92 22.94 0.55
CA LEU A 111 4.65 23.14 -0.88
C LEU A 111 5.80 22.58 -1.74
N PRO A 112 5.50 22.08 -2.94
CA PRO A 112 6.51 21.60 -3.87
C PRO A 112 7.55 22.65 -4.22
N ALA A 113 8.82 22.33 -4.14
CA ALA A 113 9.95 23.22 -4.42
C ALA A 113 10.27 23.22 -5.92
N PHE A 114 9.38 23.72 -6.77
CA PHE A 114 9.56 23.75 -8.22
C PHE A 114 10.77 24.59 -8.68
N GLY A 115 11.30 25.45 -7.84
CA GLY A 115 12.50 26.26 -8.12
C GLY A 115 13.84 25.55 -7.87
N ASP A 116 13.84 24.35 -7.29
CA ASP A 116 15.06 23.58 -7.09
C ASP A 116 15.51 22.97 -8.44
N PRO A 117 16.76 23.16 -8.88
CA PRO A 117 17.27 22.55 -10.11
C PRO A 117 17.13 21.02 -10.17
N ARG A 118 17.15 20.35 -9.00
CA ARG A 118 16.97 18.89 -8.89
C ARG A 118 15.51 18.45 -8.94
N ALA A 119 14.55 19.38 -8.83
CA ALA A 119 13.13 19.02 -8.81
C ALA A 119 12.73 18.25 -10.07
N TRP A 120 13.21 18.64 -11.24
CA TRP A 120 12.90 17.97 -12.49
C TRP A 120 13.50 16.57 -12.61
N GLU A 121 14.71 16.35 -12.10
CA GLU A 121 15.31 15.00 -12.04
C GLU A 121 14.50 14.07 -11.14
N LEU A 122 14.04 14.58 -9.99
CA LEU A 122 13.18 13.85 -9.07
C LEU A 122 11.80 13.57 -9.69
N VAL A 123 11.19 14.55 -10.36
CA VAL A 123 9.91 14.37 -11.05
C VAL A 123 10.02 13.27 -12.10
N VAL A 124 11.05 13.27 -12.94
CA VAL A 124 11.26 12.23 -13.95
C VAL A 124 11.48 10.86 -13.30
N SER A 125 12.31 10.78 -12.26
CA SER A 125 12.62 9.53 -11.57
C SER A 125 11.38 8.93 -10.90
N ILE A 126 10.56 9.75 -10.22
CA ILE A 126 9.36 9.31 -9.53
C ILE A 126 8.24 9.00 -10.53
N SER A 127 8.13 9.72 -11.65
CA SER A 127 7.10 9.46 -12.66
C SER A 127 7.21 8.07 -13.28
N LEU A 128 8.39 7.45 -13.26
CA LEU A 128 8.57 6.06 -13.69
C LEU A 128 7.87 5.07 -12.74
N ILE A 129 7.72 5.42 -11.45
CA ILE A 129 7.02 4.60 -10.47
C ILE A 129 5.52 4.52 -10.83
N ALA A 130 4.95 5.55 -11.44
CA ALA A 130 3.56 5.56 -11.88
C ALA A 130 3.24 4.42 -12.88
N ILE A 131 4.24 3.96 -13.64
CA ILE A 131 4.09 2.79 -14.53
C ILE A 131 3.82 1.51 -13.71
N ALA A 132 4.35 1.45 -12.49
CA ALA A 132 4.17 0.31 -11.60
C ALA A 132 2.85 0.40 -10.79
N THR A 133 2.42 1.60 -10.40
CA THR A 133 1.20 1.79 -9.60
C THR A 133 -0.08 1.61 -10.42
N ILE A 134 -0.07 1.89 -11.73
CA ILE A 134 -1.23 1.67 -12.62
C ILE A 134 -1.70 0.20 -12.64
N PRO A 135 -0.83 -0.81 -12.83
CA PRO A 135 -1.21 -2.22 -12.70
C PRO A 135 -1.74 -2.57 -11.31
N GLU A 136 -1.15 -2.01 -10.26
CA GLU A 136 -1.57 -2.25 -8.88
C GLU A 136 -2.98 -1.71 -8.61
N SER A 137 -3.25 -0.45 -8.93
CA SER A 137 -4.59 0.16 -8.88
C SER A 137 -5.62 -0.64 -9.70
N THR A 138 -5.22 -1.12 -10.88
CA THR A 138 -6.08 -1.95 -11.72
C THR A 138 -6.43 -3.26 -11.05
N ALA A 139 -5.45 -3.96 -10.49
CA ALA A 139 -5.65 -5.24 -9.80
C ALA A 139 -6.56 -5.08 -8.58
N HIS A 140 -6.37 -4.04 -7.78
CA HIS A 140 -7.20 -3.76 -6.60
C HIS A 140 -8.65 -3.43 -6.96
N LEU A 141 -8.89 -2.64 -8.02
CA LEU A 141 -10.24 -2.37 -8.50
C LEU A 141 -10.93 -3.64 -9.02
N TYR A 142 -10.21 -4.50 -9.74
CA TYR A 142 -10.76 -5.76 -10.24
C TYR A 142 -11.11 -6.71 -9.11
N GLN A 143 -10.24 -6.82 -8.10
CA GLN A 143 -10.50 -7.60 -6.89
C GLN A 143 -11.74 -7.08 -6.15
N MET A 144 -11.88 -5.76 -5.99
CA MET A 144 -13.03 -5.13 -5.38
C MET A 144 -14.31 -5.41 -6.17
N SER A 145 -14.26 -5.28 -7.53
CA SER A 145 -15.39 -5.61 -8.40
C SER A 145 -15.84 -7.06 -8.19
N LEU A 146 -14.91 -8.00 -8.15
CA LEU A 146 -15.21 -9.41 -7.91
C LEU A 146 -15.91 -9.63 -6.56
N TYR A 147 -15.45 -8.99 -5.50
CA TYR A 147 -16.06 -9.12 -4.17
C TYR A 147 -17.47 -8.55 -4.11
N ILE A 148 -17.67 -7.35 -4.68
CA ILE A 148 -18.98 -6.68 -4.71
C ILE A 148 -19.96 -7.45 -5.60
N ASP A 149 -19.53 -7.88 -6.78
CA ASP A 149 -20.38 -8.59 -7.73
C ASP A 149 -20.79 -9.96 -7.18
N THR A 150 -19.85 -10.69 -6.55
CA THR A 150 -20.17 -11.95 -5.87
C THR A 150 -21.18 -11.74 -4.73
N LEU A 151 -21.07 -10.66 -3.97
CA LEU A 151 -22.03 -10.34 -2.91
C LEU A 151 -23.38 -9.93 -3.50
N ALA A 152 -23.40 -9.15 -4.57
CA ALA A 152 -24.62 -8.74 -5.26
C ALA A 152 -25.40 -9.96 -5.78
N GLU A 153 -24.71 -10.89 -6.42
CA GLU A 153 -25.32 -12.15 -6.90
C GLU A 153 -25.92 -12.97 -5.76
N LYS A 154 -25.21 -13.13 -4.64
CA LYS A 154 -25.73 -13.82 -3.44
C LYS A 154 -26.97 -13.14 -2.85
N LEU A 155 -27.14 -11.85 -3.05
CA LEU A 155 -28.28 -11.06 -2.61
C LEU A 155 -29.38 -10.95 -3.70
N GLY A 156 -29.26 -11.65 -4.81
CA GLY A 156 -30.20 -11.61 -5.93
C GLY A 156 -30.22 -10.27 -6.69
N ARG A 157 -29.12 -9.51 -6.62
CA ARG A 157 -28.95 -8.25 -7.31
C ARG A 157 -28.09 -8.42 -8.57
N LYS A 158 -28.22 -7.50 -9.53
CA LYS A 158 -27.36 -7.48 -10.71
C LYS A 158 -25.93 -7.08 -10.31
N PRO A 159 -24.90 -7.65 -10.96
CA PRO A 159 -23.51 -7.22 -10.78
C PRO A 159 -23.33 -5.74 -11.10
N TYR A 160 -22.50 -5.07 -10.35
CA TYR A 160 -22.20 -3.63 -10.53
C TYR A 160 -21.11 -3.38 -11.56
N ASN A 161 -20.24 -4.39 -11.81
CA ASN A 161 -19.13 -4.32 -12.78
C ASN A 161 -18.25 -3.08 -12.61
N ILE A 162 -17.90 -2.72 -11.38
CA ILE A 162 -17.10 -1.51 -11.10
C ILE A 162 -15.72 -1.52 -11.78
N LYS A 163 -15.24 -2.68 -12.23
CA LYS A 163 -14.02 -2.82 -13.05
C LYS A 163 -14.06 -2.01 -14.35
N GLU A 164 -15.26 -1.71 -14.87
CA GLU A 164 -15.41 -0.85 -16.05
C GLU A 164 -15.06 0.63 -15.76
N LEU A 165 -15.00 1.01 -14.49
CA LEU A 165 -14.67 2.36 -14.04
C LEU A 165 -13.15 2.57 -13.85
N ILE A 166 -12.32 1.67 -14.39
CA ILE A 166 -10.86 1.74 -14.20
C ILE A 166 -10.26 3.08 -14.64
N GLY A 167 -10.72 3.66 -15.74
CA GLY A 167 -10.26 4.97 -16.17
C GLY A 167 -10.56 6.06 -15.15
N LEU A 168 -11.77 6.05 -14.56
CA LEU A 168 -12.18 6.99 -13.53
C LEU A 168 -11.39 6.75 -12.22
N ASN A 169 -11.15 5.48 -11.86
CA ASN A 169 -10.33 5.13 -10.70
C ASN A 169 -8.93 5.72 -10.81
N LEU A 170 -8.26 5.56 -11.96
CA LEU A 170 -6.92 6.11 -12.18
C LEU A 170 -6.89 7.63 -12.18
N VAL A 171 -7.95 8.30 -12.66
CA VAL A 171 -8.06 9.75 -12.56
C VAL A 171 -8.23 10.20 -11.12
N ALA A 172 -9.04 9.50 -10.33
CA ALA A 172 -9.25 9.80 -8.92
C ALA A 172 -7.98 9.57 -8.09
N ASP A 173 -7.28 8.46 -8.33
CA ASP A 173 -6.02 8.08 -7.70
C ASP A 173 -4.93 9.14 -7.95
N GLY A 174 -4.73 9.52 -9.22
CA GLY A 174 -3.77 10.56 -9.56
C GLY A 174 -4.18 11.96 -9.08
N ALA A 175 -5.48 12.25 -8.92
CA ALA A 175 -5.94 13.50 -8.32
C ALA A 175 -5.65 13.54 -6.81
N ASP A 176 -5.80 12.41 -6.10
CA ASP A 176 -5.42 12.26 -4.70
C ASP A 176 -3.92 12.48 -4.52
N ASP A 177 -3.07 11.85 -5.36
CA ASP A 177 -1.63 12.04 -5.35
C ASP A 177 -1.20 13.51 -5.52
N ILE A 178 -1.90 14.26 -6.39
CA ILE A 178 -1.65 15.69 -6.55
C ILE A 178 -1.96 16.44 -5.25
N VAL A 179 -3.12 16.20 -4.64
CA VAL A 179 -3.51 16.85 -3.39
C VAL A 179 -2.53 16.52 -2.27
N VAL A 180 -2.18 15.25 -2.12
CA VAL A 180 -1.22 14.78 -1.11
C VAL A 180 0.17 15.39 -1.34
N GLY A 181 0.63 15.43 -2.60
CA GLY A 181 1.90 16.04 -2.96
C GLY A 181 1.95 17.55 -2.66
N PHE A 182 0.88 18.29 -2.92
CA PHE A 182 0.78 19.71 -2.54
C PHE A 182 0.73 19.94 -1.01
N LEU A 183 0.31 18.96 -0.25
CA LEU A 183 0.32 19.00 1.21
C LEU A 183 1.64 18.50 1.82
N GLY A 184 2.60 18.08 1.00
CA GLY A 184 3.91 17.59 1.43
C GLY A 184 3.91 16.12 1.88
N GLY A 185 2.88 15.35 1.50
CA GLY A 185 2.81 13.91 1.71
C GLY A 185 3.55 13.13 0.63
N ALA A 186 3.80 11.84 0.89
CA ALA A 186 4.28 10.91 -0.11
C ALA A 186 3.13 10.46 -1.01
N ALA A 187 3.45 10.09 -2.27
CA ALA A 187 2.48 9.48 -3.17
C ALA A 187 1.81 8.27 -2.53
N GLY A 188 0.51 8.16 -2.72
CA GLY A 188 -0.30 7.08 -2.22
C GLY A 188 -0.36 5.90 -3.19
N THR A 189 -1.00 4.83 -2.76
CA THR A 189 -1.40 3.70 -3.60
C THR A 189 -2.61 3.02 -2.97
N ASN A 190 -3.29 2.20 -3.74
CA ASN A 190 -4.41 1.40 -3.23
C ASN A 190 -3.93 0.28 -2.30
N TYR A 191 -4.59 0.08 -1.16
CA TYR A 191 -4.22 -0.95 -0.19
C TYR A 191 -5.12 -2.20 -0.32
N GLY A 192 -4.52 -3.32 -0.67
CA GLY A 192 -5.21 -4.61 -0.75
C GLY A 192 -5.76 -5.09 0.59
N GLU A 193 -5.14 -4.68 1.69
CA GLU A 193 -5.62 -4.93 3.05
C GLU A 193 -7.00 -4.32 3.30
N ASN A 194 -7.24 -3.10 2.79
CA ASN A 194 -8.55 -2.46 2.91
C ASN A 194 -9.61 -3.20 2.08
N ASN A 195 -9.28 -3.65 0.87
CA ASN A 195 -10.16 -4.48 0.05
C ASN A 195 -10.54 -5.77 0.78
N SER A 196 -9.56 -6.41 1.40
CA SER A 196 -9.76 -7.63 2.17
C SER A 196 -10.64 -7.37 3.41
N LEU A 197 -10.45 -6.25 4.10
CA LEU A 197 -11.29 -5.83 5.23
C LEU A 197 -12.73 -5.65 4.80
N MET A 198 -12.97 -4.94 3.71
CA MET A 198 -14.31 -4.75 3.15
C MET A 198 -14.97 -6.07 2.74
N ALA A 199 -14.20 -6.99 2.15
CA ALA A 199 -14.69 -8.31 1.76
C ALA A 199 -15.14 -9.16 2.96
N ILE A 200 -14.35 -9.20 4.05
CA ILE A 200 -14.69 -9.99 5.25
C ILE A 200 -15.85 -9.36 6.03
N THR A 201 -15.83 -8.04 6.19
CA THR A 201 -16.92 -7.32 6.88
C THR A 201 -18.18 -7.21 6.02
N ARG A 202 -18.08 -7.50 4.72
CA ARG A 202 -19.13 -7.29 3.71
C ARG A 202 -19.66 -5.86 3.71
N ASN A 203 -18.81 -4.92 4.09
CA ASN A 203 -19.16 -3.51 4.19
C ASN A 203 -18.42 -2.70 3.11
N TYR A 204 -19.17 -2.32 2.08
CA TYR A 204 -18.70 -1.49 0.97
C TYR A 204 -19.38 -0.11 1.00
N SER A 205 -19.80 0.33 2.18
CA SER A 205 -20.54 1.57 2.36
C SER A 205 -19.62 2.79 2.18
N ILE A 206 -19.92 3.64 1.21
CA ILE A 206 -19.19 4.88 0.95
C ILE A 206 -19.15 5.79 2.19
N PRO A 207 -20.29 6.03 2.92
CA PRO A 207 -20.22 6.82 4.15
C PRO A 207 -19.27 6.30 5.21
N VAL A 208 -19.13 4.97 5.34
CA VAL A 208 -18.18 4.35 6.29
C VAL A 208 -16.74 4.65 5.87
N LEU A 209 -16.42 4.51 4.57
CA LEU A 209 -15.08 4.83 4.04
C LEU A 209 -14.75 6.31 4.21
N MET A 210 -15.70 7.20 3.91
CA MET A 210 -15.53 8.65 4.12
C MET A 210 -15.30 8.97 5.60
N THR A 211 -16.06 8.37 6.51
CA THR A 211 -15.88 8.56 7.95
C THR A 211 -14.51 8.08 8.40
N ALA A 212 -14.05 6.93 7.91
CA ALA A 212 -12.72 6.42 8.19
C ALA A 212 -11.63 7.40 7.72
N GLY A 213 -11.78 7.98 6.51
CA GLY A 213 -10.89 9.01 6.00
C GLY A 213 -10.85 10.26 6.88
N VAL A 214 -12.02 10.75 7.31
CA VAL A 214 -12.10 11.89 8.25
C VAL A 214 -11.43 11.55 9.57
N MET A 215 -11.65 10.36 10.12
CA MET A 215 -10.98 9.91 11.34
C MET A 215 -9.45 9.85 11.17
N ALA A 216 -8.97 9.36 10.03
CA ALA A 216 -7.54 9.34 9.73
C ALA A 216 -6.93 10.75 9.69
N ILE A 217 -7.63 11.72 9.08
CA ILE A 217 -7.23 13.14 9.08
C ILE A 217 -7.16 13.66 10.52
N LEU A 218 -8.17 13.40 11.35
CA LEU A 218 -8.18 13.84 12.75
C LEU A 218 -7.04 13.22 13.56
N LEU A 219 -6.73 11.93 13.32
CA LEU A 219 -5.58 11.27 13.95
C LEU A 219 -4.25 11.89 13.53
N GLY A 220 -4.15 12.47 12.34
CA GLY A 220 -2.97 13.21 11.88
C GLY A 220 -2.62 14.43 12.75
N PHE A 221 -3.59 14.98 13.50
CA PHE A 221 -3.34 16.07 14.46
C PHE A 221 -2.89 15.57 15.83
N VAL A 222 -2.90 14.27 16.09
CA VAL A 222 -2.46 13.69 17.35
C VAL A 222 -0.95 13.50 17.34
N GLY A 223 -0.20 14.50 17.82
CA GLY A 223 1.26 14.48 17.77
C GLY A 223 1.88 13.32 18.58
N LYS A 224 1.25 12.87 19.68
CA LYS A 224 1.70 11.68 20.41
C LYS A 224 1.65 10.40 19.57
N LEU A 225 0.64 10.26 18.71
CA LEU A 225 0.55 9.13 17.78
C LEU A 225 1.68 9.18 16.73
N ALA A 226 1.95 10.38 16.20
CA ALA A 226 3.09 10.57 15.29
C ALA A 226 4.42 10.28 16.01
N GLY A 227 4.57 10.72 17.27
CA GLY A 227 5.72 10.41 18.11
C GLY A 227 5.90 8.90 18.30
N LEU A 228 4.83 8.16 18.56
CA LEU A 228 4.85 6.70 18.67
C LEU A 228 5.33 6.04 17.38
N VAL A 229 4.77 6.43 16.23
CA VAL A 229 5.17 5.88 14.92
C VAL A 229 6.64 6.20 14.63
N ASN A 230 7.09 7.42 14.90
CA ASN A 230 8.48 7.84 14.67
C ASN A 230 9.47 7.20 15.66
N SER A 231 9.00 6.65 16.78
CA SER A 231 9.85 5.91 17.73
C SER A 231 10.10 4.45 17.30
N ILE A 232 9.43 3.97 16.26
CA ILE A 232 9.63 2.61 15.74
C ILE A 232 11.06 2.52 15.19
N PRO A 233 11.90 1.60 15.70
CA PRO A 233 13.25 1.43 15.20
C PRO A 233 13.26 1.06 13.71
N VAL A 234 14.20 1.63 12.94
CA VAL A 234 14.35 1.38 11.50
C VAL A 234 14.51 -0.12 11.20
N ALA A 235 15.12 -0.89 12.11
CA ALA A 235 15.26 -2.32 11.97
C ALA A 235 13.91 -3.07 11.99
N VAL A 236 12.92 -2.58 12.78
CA VAL A 236 11.55 -3.13 12.75
C VAL A 236 10.94 -2.89 11.38
N THR A 237 11.02 -1.67 10.88
CA THR A 237 10.54 -1.31 9.54
C THR A 237 11.24 -2.13 8.45
N GLY A 238 12.54 -2.37 8.62
CA GLY A 238 13.33 -3.24 7.72
C GLY A 238 12.81 -4.67 7.68
N GLY A 239 12.50 -5.27 8.83
CA GLY A 239 11.89 -6.61 8.90
C GLY A 239 10.53 -6.69 8.21
N LEU A 240 9.67 -5.68 8.41
CA LEU A 240 8.38 -5.57 7.72
C LEU A 240 8.55 -5.38 6.22
N ALA A 241 9.51 -4.54 5.79
CA ALA A 241 9.77 -4.26 4.39
C ALA A 241 10.27 -5.51 3.64
N ILE A 242 11.12 -6.34 4.26
CA ILE A 242 11.55 -7.62 3.68
C ILE A 242 10.32 -8.51 3.42
N TYR A 243 9.41 -8.62 4.38
CA TYR A 243 8.18 -9.37 4.21
C TYR A 243 7.32 -8.79 3.06
N LEU A 244 7.06 -7.48 3.08
CA LEU A 244 6.17 -6.82 2.13
C LEU A 244 6.69 -6.95 0.69
N PHE A 245 7.96 -6.63 0.45
CA PHE A 245 8.55 -6.72 -0.88
C PHE A 245 8.67 -8.16 -1.38
N GLY A 246 8.90 -9.12 -0.46
CA GLY A 246 8.83 -10.54 -0.78
C GLY A 246 7.44 -10.97 -1.24
N VAL A 247 6.39 -10.51 -0.56
CA VAL A 247 4.99 -10.79 -0.94
C VAL A 247 4.65 -10.16 -2.28
N ILE A 248 5.05 -8.91 -2.54
CA ILE A 248 4.83 -8.23 -3.84
C ILE A 248 5.49 -9.04 -4.97
N GLY A 249 6.75 -9.44 -4.80
CA GLY A 249 7.45 -10.25 -5.79
C GLY A 249 6.76 -11.59 -6.05
N MET A 250 6.31 -12.28 -5.00
CA MET A 250 5.59 -13.55 -5.12
C MET A 250 4.20 -13.41 -5.76
N GLN A 251 3.49 -12.31 -5.50
CA GLN A 251 2.23 -12.01 -6.20
C GLN A 251 2.45 -11.86 -7.71
N GLY A 252 3.56 -11.20 -8.10
CA GLY A 252 3.94 -11.12 -9.52
C GLY A 252 4.17 -12.49 -10.15
N VAL A 253 4.90 -13.38 -9.47
CA VAL A 253 5.10 -14.77 -9.91
C VAL A 253 3.77 -15.51 -10.03
N ALA A 254 2.91 -15.41 -9.03
CA ALA A 254 1.60 -16.05 -9.03
C ALA A 254 0.71 -15.57 -10.20
N LEU A 255 0.77 -14.26 -10.50
CA LEU A 255 0.03 -13.68 -11.63
C LEU A 255 0.51 -14.26 -12.98
N ILE A 256 1.82 -14.34 -13.19
CA ILE A 256 2.40 -14.94 -14.40
C ILE A 256 1.98 -16.42 -14.55
N GLN A 257 2.02 -17.17 -13.45
CA GLN A 257 1.66 -18.58 -13.45
C GLN A 257 0.14 -18.81 -13.69
N SER A 258 -0.72 -17.93 -13.20
CA SER A 258 -2.18 -18.07 -13.31
C SER A 258 -2.65 -18.01 -14.77
N GLU A 259 -1.97 -17.26 -15.60
CA GLU A 259 -2.31 -17.09 -17.02
C GLU A 259 -1.70 -18.18 -17.93
N LYS A 260 -1.05 -19.22 -17.35
CA LYS A 260 -0.41 -20.29 -18.14
C LYS A 260 0.49 -19.76 -19.25
N VAL A 261 1.19 -18.68 -18.97
CA VAL A 261 2.13 -18.10 -19.92
C VAL A 261 3.20 -19.13 -20.22
N ASP A 262 3.33 -19.52 -21.48
CA ASP A 262 4.42 -20.38 -21.95
C ASP A 262 5.70 -19.55 -21.90
N LEU A 263 6.62 -19.96 -21.02
CA LEU A 263 7.89 -19.28 -20.80
C LEU A 263 9.01 -19.86 -21.67
N PHE A 264 8.70 -20.84 -22.54
CA PHE A 264 9.67 -21.52 -23.40
C PHE A 264 9.24 -21.52 -24.86
#